data_bde7a3971691c645d64b1f416cf6c04b
#
_entry.id   bde7a3971691c645d64b1f416cf6c04b
#
_cell.length_a   1.000
_cell.length_b   1.000
_cell.length_c   1.000
_cell.angle_alpha   90.00
_cell.angle_beta   90.00
_cell.angle_gamma   90.00
#
_symmetry.space_group_name_H-M   'P 1'
#
loop_
_entity.id
_entity.type
_entity.pdbx_description
1 polymer ?
#
loop_
_entity_poly.entity_id
_entity_poly.type
_entity_poly.pdbx_seq_one_letter_code
_entity_poly.pdbx_strand_id
1 'polypeptide(L)'
;MKIGDKIDFWILTDTPFDRSRFSRKYREEFSGLRLFVSRPEDTILAKLHWAQLSGGSEKHFKDALRVYEIQYIKLDKEYLLHWAQKLNVESLLQKLFEEAEIL
;
A
#
# COMPACT_ATOMS: atom_id res chain seq x y z
N MET A 1 -1.84 12.60 -17.43
CA MET A 1 -3.05 12.17 -17.54
C MET A 1 -3.70 11.91 -16.27
N LYS A 2 -4.87 12.29 -16.17
CA LYS A 2 -5.50 12.29 -15.03
C LYS A 2 -6.42 11.26 -14.87
N ILE A 3 -6.19 10.14 -14.95
CA ILE A 3 -7.07 9.16 -14.89
C ILE A 3 -7.52 8.96 -13.57
N GLY A 4 -8.66 9.20 -13.34
CA GLY A 4 -9.25 8.77 -12.18
C GLY A 4 -8.57 9.12 -10.92
N ASP A 5 -8.82 10.19 -10.43
CA ASP A 5 -8.29 10.53 -9.20
C ASP A 5 -8.70 9.55 -8.19
N LYS A 6 -9.72 8.77 -8.48
CA LYS A 6 -10.18 7.85 -7.55
C LYS A 6 -9.41 6.62 -7.58
N ILE A 7 -8.66 6.36 -8.60
CA ILE A 7 -7.88 5.18 -8.71
C ILE A 7 -6.49 5.59 -8.41
N ASP A 8 -5.81 4.91 -7.53
CA ASP A 8 -4.47 5.22 -7.21
C ASP A 8 -3.63 5.01 -8.44
N PHE A 9 -3.27 6.09 -9.09
CA PHE A 9 -2.46 6.01 -10.27
C PHE A 9 -1.04 6.32 -9.88
N TRP A 10 -0.16 5.39 -10.14
CA TRP A 10 1.21 5.52 -9.71
C TRP A 10 2.14 5.64 -10.88
N ILE A 11 3.14 6.49 -10.75
CA ILE A 11 4.18 6.54 -11.73
C ILE A 11 5.16 5.50 -11.27
N LEU A 12 5.36 4.49 -12.09
CA LEU A 12 6.30 3.45 -11.74
C LEU A 12 7.71 3.93 -11.94
N THR A 13 8.52 3.79 -10.93
CA THR A 13 9.94 4.04 -11.06
C THR A 13 10.63 2.69 -11.06
N ASP A 14 11.90 2.63 -11.41
CA ASP A 14 12.58 1.37 -11.54
C ASP A 14 13.24 1.02 -10.22
N THR A 15 12.49 0.98 -9.15
CA THR A 15 13.01 0.59 -7.85
C THR A 15 12.64 -0.85 -7.58
N PRO A 16 13.39 -1.53 -6.70
CA PRO A 16 13.04 -2.90 -6.35
C PRO A 16 11.62 -3.05 -5.82
N PHE A 17 11.16 -2.06 -5.04
CA PHE A 17 9.80 -2.14 -4.51
C PHE A 17 8.79 -2.01 -5.64
N ASP A 18 9.00 -1.09 -6.56
CA ASP A 18 8.07 -0.90 -7.67
C ASP A 18 8.02 -2.13 -8.55
N ARG A 19 9.15 -2.79 -8.76
CA ARG A 19 9.17 -4.02 -9.53
C ARG A 19 8.39 -5.12 -8.83
N SER A 20 8.57 -5.24 -7.52
CA SER A 20 7.84 -6.22 -6.75
C SER A 20 6.34 -5.95 -6.84
N ARG A 21 5.96 -4.70 -6.63
CA ARG A 21 4.56 -4.33 -6.66
C ARG A 21 3.93 -4.61 -8.01
N PHE A 22 4.65 -4.25 -9.08
CA PHE A 22 4.14 -4.46 -10.42
C PHE A 22 3.96 -5.94 -10.72
N SER A 23 4.90 -6.77 -10.30
CA SER A 23 4.81 -8.21 -10.56
C SER A 23 3.72 -8.89 -9.75
N ARG A 24 3.34 -8.30 -8.62
CA ARG A 24 2.33 -8.89 -7.75
C ARG A 24 0.91 -8.43 -8.05
N LYS A 25 0.73 -7.43 -8.89
CA LYS A 25 -0.61 -6.95 -9.18
C LYS A 25 -1.45 -8.06 -9.80
N TYR A 26 -2.73 -7.98 -9.63
CA TYR A 26 -3.61 -8.99 -10.17
C TYR A 26 -4.72 -8.33 -10.97
N ARG A 27 -5.39 -9.13 -11.78
CA ARG A 27 -6.41 -8.60 -12.66
C ARG A 27 -7.78 -8.69 -11.99
N GLU A 28 -8.54 -7.64 -12.14
CA GLU A 28 -9.89 -7.62 -11.62
C GLU A 28 -10.80 -7.17 -12.75
N GLU A 29 -12.01 -7.73 -12.84
CA GLU A 29 -12.94 -7.30 -13.84
C GLU A 29 -14.03 -6.55 -13.14
N PHE A 30 -14.30 -5.34 -13.56
CA PHE A 30 -15.27 -4.54 -12.91
C PHE A 30 -16.09 -3.81 -13.96
N SER A 31 -17.36 -4.08 -14.05
CA SER A 31 -18.27 -3.47 -15.03
C SER A 31 -17.76 -3.64 -16.45
N GLY A 32 -17.24 -4.80 -16.75
CA GLY A 32 -16.75 -5.08 -18.08
C GLY A 32 -15.37 -4.55 -18.39
N LEU A 33 -14.75 -3.85 -17.45
CA LEU A 33 -13.41 -3.36 -17.65
C LEU A 33 -12.42 -4.25 -16.92
N ARG A 34 -11.25 -4.42 -17.51
CA ARG A 34 -10.20 -5.19 -16.89
C ARG A 34 -9.22 -4.24 -16.24
N LEU A 35 -9.05 -4.37 -14.95
CA LEU A 35 -8.17 -3.48 -14.20
C LEU A 35 -7.09 -4.29 -13.53
N PHE A 36 -5.91 -3.69 -13.35
CA PHE A 36 -4.85 -4.32 -12.59
C PHE A 36 -4.82 -3.65 -11.23
N VAL A 37 -4.85 -4.45 -10.19
CA VAL A 37 -4.97 -3.95 -8.84
C VAL A 37 -3.76 -4.38 -8.04
N SER A 38 -3.19 -3.46 -7.26
CA SER A 38 -2.08 -3.79 -6.38
C SER A 38 -2.57 -4.64 -5.23
N ARG A 39 -1.70 -5.51 -4.76
CA ARG A 39 -2.03 -6.30 -3.58
C ARG A 39 -2.14 -5.39 -2.37
N PRO A 40 -2.95 -5.75 -1.37
CA PRO A 40 -3.13 -4.87 -0.22
C PRO A 40 -1.85 -4.58 0.53
N GLU A 41 -0.93 -5.54 0.62
CA GLU A 41 0.36 -5.29 1.26
C GLU A 41 1.12 -4.19 0.55
N ASP A 42 1.10 -4.23 -0.78
CA ASP A 42 1.84 -3.24 -1.57
C ASP A 42 1.20 -1.88 -1.46
N THR A 43 -0.12 -1.82 -1.38
CA THR A 43 -0.83 -0.56 -1.20
C THR A 43 -0.48 0.05 0.16
N ILE A 44 -0.47 -0.76 1.20
CA ILE A 44 -0.12 -0.27 2.53
C ILE A 44 1.28 0.30 2.53
N LEU A 45 2.23 -0.46 1.96
CA LEU A 45 3.63 -0.02 1.95
C LEU A 45 3.81 1.26 1.14
N ALA A 46 3.15 1.37 -0.01
CA ALA A 46 3.26 2.57 -0.82
C ALA A 46 2.70 3.78 -0.10
N LYS A 47 1.57 3.61 0.59
CA LYS A 47 0.97 4.72 1.33
C LYS A 47 1.85 5.16 2.50
N LEU A 48 2.45 4.20 3.20
CA LEU A 48 3.36 4.55 4.28
C LEU A 48 4.61 5.24 3.75
N HIS A 49 5.10 4.80 2.61
CA HIS A 49 6.27 5.41 2.00
C HIS A 49 5.94 6.84 1.59
N TRP A 50 4.78 7.08 1.01
CA TRP A 50 4.37 8.43 0.64
C TRP A 50 4.15 9.31 1.86
N ALA A 51 3.62 8.74 2.95
CA ALA A 51 3.47 9.48 4.18
C ALA A 51 4.83 9.94 4.70
N GLN A 52 5.82 9.06 4.62
CA GLN A 52 7.15 9.39 5.07
C GLN A 52 7.77 10.48 4.20
N LEU A 53 7.63 10.37 2.89
CA LEU A 53 8.21 11.33 1.98
C LEU A 53 7.58 12.71 2.08
N SER A 54 6.31 12.76 2.46
CA SER A 54 5.63 14.04 2.57
C SER A 54 5.64 14.60 3.99
N GLY A 55 6.55 14.13 4.82
CA GLY A 55 6.69 14.69 6.15
C GLY A 55 5.67 14.19 7.16
N GLY A 56 5.13 13.01 6.93
CA GLY A 56 4.20 12.43 7.88
C GLY A 56 2.74 12.73 7.58
N SER A 57 2.39 12.69 6.31
CA SER A 57 1.02 12.97 5.92
C SER A 57 0.04 12.01 6.60
N GLU A 58 -0.88 12.56 7.36
CA GLU A 58 -1.87 11.76 8.02
C GLU A 58 -2.84 11.11 7.07
N LYS A 59 -3.10 11.76 5.95
CA LYS A 59 -4.02 11.18 4.99
C LYS A 59 -3.51 9.86 4.44
N HIS A 60 -2.24 9.82 4.04
CA HIS A 60 -1.67 8.59 3.53
C HIS A 60 -1.60 7.52 4.61
N PHE A 61 -1.27 7.94 5.83
CA PHE A 61 -1.21 6.98 6.93
C PHE A 61 -2.59 6.39 7.21
N LYS A 62 -3.62 7.22 7.23
CA LYS A 62 -4.97 6.74 7.49
C LYS A 62 -5.48 5.85 6.37
N ASP A 63 -5.10 6.13 5.14
CA ASP A 63 -5.46 5.26 4.03
C ASP A 63 -4.84 3.87 4.22
N ALA A 64 -3.57 3.82 4.61
CA ALA A 64 -2.90 2.56 4.86
C ALA A 64 -3.56 1.82 6.02
N LEU A 65 -3.90 2.55 7.06
CA LEU A 65 -4.52 1.97 8.25
C LEU A 65 -5.85 1.32 7.89
N ARG A 66 -6.63 1.99 7.07
CA ARG A 66 -7.92 1.45 6.68
C ARG A 66 -7.77 0.17 5.86
N VAL A 67 -6.82 0.14 4.94
CA VAL A 67 -6.58 -1.07 4.16
C VAL A 67 -6.15 -2.21 5.08
N TYR A 68 -5.29 -1.90 6.06
CA TYR A 68 -4.84 -2.91 6.99
C TYR A 68 -6.02 -3.47 7.81
N GLU A 69 -6.88 -2.60 8.31
CA GLU A 69 -8.01 -3.03 9.14
C GLU A 69 -8.98 -3.92 8.37
N ILE A 70 -9.18 -3.61 7.10
CA ILE A 70 -10.11 -4.38 6.30
C ILE A 70 -9.54 -5.73 5.88
N GLN A 71 -8.24 -5.75 5.58
CA GLN A 71 -7.63 -6.92 4.96
C GLN A 71 -6.72 -7.74 5.87
N TYR A 72 -6.64 -7.39 7.15
CA TYR A 72 -5.55 -7.91 7.97
C TYR A 72 -5.45 -9.44 8.05
N ILE A 73 -6.55 -10.13 7.95
CA ILE A 73 -6.53 -11.58 8.01
C ILE A 73 -5.77 -12.18 6.83
N LYS A 74 -5.89 -11.54 5.67
CA LYS A 74 -5.28 -12.05 4.46
C LYS A 74 -3.88 -11.51 4.19
N LEU A 75 -3.39 -10.62 5.03
CA LEU A 75 -2.12 -9.96 4.74
C LEU A 75 -0.94 -10.85 5.09
N ASP A 76 0.10 -10.75 4.26
CA ASP A 76 1.36 -11.43 4.50
C ASP A 76 2.20 -10.47 5.34
N LYS A 77 2.24 -10.68 6.63
CA LYS A 77 2.95 -9.78 7.53
C LYS A 77 4.44 -9.83 7.37
N GLU A 78 4.98 -10.97 6.98
CA GLU A 78 6.42 -11.05 6.73
C GLU A 78 6.82 -10.19 5.56
N TYR A 79 6.00 -10.17 4.53
CA TYR A 79 6.24 -9.33 3.37
C TYR A 79 6.21 -7.85 3.79
N LEU A 80 5.24 -7.47 4.63
CA LEU A 80 5.15 -6.10 5.12
C LEU A 80 6.39 -5.71 5.90
N LEU A 81 6.84 -6.58 6.80
CA LEU A 81 8.01 -6.27 7.61
C LEU A 81 9.27 -6.17 6.76
N HIS A 82 9.40 -7.06 5.81
CA HIS A 82 10.58 -7.07 4.94
C HIS A 82 10.69 -5.77 4.16
N TRP A 83 9.61 -5.36 3.52
CA TRP A 83 9.66 -4.15 2.71
C TRP A 83 9.63 -2.87 3.52
N ALA A 84 9.00 -2.89 4.70
CA ALA A 84 9.03 -1.73 5.58
C ALA A 84 10.45 -1.40 5.98
N GLN A 85 11.26 -2.43 6.20
CA GLN A 85 12.65 -2.21 6.53
C GLN A 85 13.40 -1.61 5.36
N LYS A 86 13.17 -2.11 4.17
CA LYS A 86 13.86 -1.60 3.00
C LYS A 86 13.43 -0.20 2.62
N LEU A 87 12.20 0.15 2.91
CA LEU A 87 11.67 1.47 2.60
C LEU A 87 11.83 2.46 3.76
N ASN A 88 12.37 2.01 4.87
CA ASN A 88 12.55 2.82 6.07
C ASN A 88 11.24 3.36 6.62
N VAL A 89 10.22 2.55 6.60
CA VAL A 89 8.93 2.92 7.18
C VAL A 89 8.55 2.01 8.33
N GLU A 90 9.54 1.42 8.98
CA GLU A 90 9.27 0.47 10.07
C GLU A 90 8.49 1.13 11.20
N SER A 91 8.85 2.35 11.56
CA SER A 91 8.17 3.00 12.67
C SER A 91 6.73 3.33 12.29
N LEU A 92 6.47 3.70 11.04
CA LEU A 92 5.12 3.95 10.60
C LEU A 92 4.31 2.65 10.56
N LEU A 93 4.94 1.55 10.16
CA LEU A 93 4.26 0.27 10.16
C LEU A 93 3.92 -0.16 11.58
N GLN A 94 4.84 0.05 12.52
CA GLN A 94 4.58 -0.28 13.90
C GLN A 94 3.43 0.56 14.47
N LYS A 95 3.41 1.84 14.14
CA LYS A 95 2.33 2.70 14.56
C LYS A 95 1.01 2.22 13.98
N LEU A 96 1.03 1.77 12.73
CA LEU A 96 -0.17 1.27 12.08
C LEU A 96 -0.70 0.05 12.82
N PHE A 97 0.18 -0.88 13.20
CA PHE A 97 -0.25 -2.07 13.94
C PHE A 97 -0.87 -1.67 15.28
N GLU A 98 -0.31 -0.65 15.93
CA GLU A 98 -0.79 -0.23 17.23
C GLU A 98 -2.12 0.51 17.16
N GLU A 99 -2.34 1.25 16.09
CA GLU A 99 -3.56 2.03 15.97
C GLU A 99 -4.72 1.28 15.32
N ALA A 100 -4.45 0.13 14.73
CA ALA A 100 -5.50 -0.59 14.02
C ALA A 100 -6.55 -1.11 14.99
N GLU A 101 -7.82 -0.94 14.59
CA GLU A 101 -8.92 -1.43 15.36
C GLU A 101 -9.45 -2.68 14.68
N ILE A 102 -9.06 -3.82 15.21
CA ILE A 102 -9.44 -5.10 14.65
C ILE A 102 -10.45 -5.72 15.58
N LEU A 103 -11.61 -5.99 15.07
CA LEU A 103 -12.67 -6.58 15.89
C LEU A 103 -12.71 -8.08 15.79
#